data_1f4af0ba9f8db80499ff5c37604e60a9
#
_entry.id   1f4af0ba9f8db80499ff5c37604e60a9
#
_cell.length_a   1.000
_cell.length_b   1.000
_cell.length_c   1.000
_cell.angle_alpha   90.00
_cell.angle_beta   90.00
_cell.angle_gamma   90.00
#
_symmetry.space_group_name_H-M   'P 1'
#
loop_
_entity.id
_entity.type
_entity.pdbx_description
1 polymer ?
#
loop_
_entity_poly.entity_id
_entity_poly.type
_entity_poly.pdbx_seq_one_letter_code
_entity_poly.pdbx_strand_id
1 'polypeptide(L)'
;MGRLNIEHIARHDVVPDEVELSLTDEHAVFLKAKENRVMVLGRAGDRLISTVMNEQATKGQYYVITARDMSKKERAFYRAQKGKHDE
;
A
#
# COMPACT_ATOMS: atom_id res chain seq x y z
N MET A 1 -11.54 -7.89 -4.19
CA MET A 1 -10.16 -7.64 -3.79
C MET A 1 -9.20 -8.50 -4.58
N GLY A 2 -8.07 -7.96 -5.02
CA GLY A 2 -7.13 -8.70 -5.81
C GLY A 2 -6.44 -9.82 -5.04
N ARG A 3 -5.82 -10.71 -5.77
CA ARG A 3 -5.09 -11.82 -5.21
C ARG A 3 -3.73 -11.36 -4.71
N LEU A 4 -3.35 -11.75 -3.51
CA LEU A 4 -2.04 -11.41 -2.96
C LEU A 4 -0.98 -12.37 -3.48
N ASN A 5 0.18 -11.81 -3.80
CA ASN A 5 1.35 -12.61 -4.15
C ASN A 5 2.14 -12.86 -2.86
N ILE A 6 1.75 -13.90 -2.14
CA ILE A 6 2.30 -14.19 -0.82
C ILE A 6 3.80 -14.41 -0.86
N GLU A 7 4.26 -15.12 -1.87
CA GLU A 7 5.67 -15.42 -2.02
C GLU A 7 6.51 -14.15 -2.18
N HIS A 8 6.03 -13.23 -3.01
CA HIS A 8 6.72 -11.97 -3.25
C HIS A 8 6.70 -11.07 -2.02
N ILE A 9 5.57 -11.04 -1.32
CA ILE A 9 5.42 -10.24 -0.11
C ILE A 9 6.36 -10.74 0.98
N ALA A 10 6.49 -12.04 1.13
CA ALA A 10 7.33 -12.63 2.17
C ALA A 10 8.80 -12.21 2.06
N ARG A 11 9.27 -11.90 0.85
CA ARG A 11 10.66 -11.44 0.66
C ARG A 11 10.96 -10.14 1.38
N HIS A 12 9.93 -9.36 1.69
CA HIS A 12 10.07 -8.06 2.33
C HIS A 12 9.60 -8.08 3.77
N ASP A 13 9.44 -9.27 4.34
CA ASP A 13 8.98 -9.46 5.72
C ASP A 13 7.61 -8.83 5.99
N VAL A 14 6.80 -8.68 4.98
CA VAL A 14 5.43 -8.17 5.14
C VAL A 14 4.46 -9.33 4.97
N VAL A 15 3.64 -9.55 5.97
CA VAL A 15 2.65 -10.64 5.90
C VAL A 15 1.34 -10.13 5.27
N PRO A 16 0.53 -11.03 4.68
CA PRO A 16 -0.72 -10.61 4.02
C PRO A 16 -1.66 -9.82 4.90
N ASP A 17 -1.76 -10.16 6.18
CA ASP A 17 -2.63 -9.43 7.11
C ASP A 17 -2.22 -7.98 7.27
N GLU A 18 -0.91 -7.72 7.26
CA GLU A 18 -0.39 -6.35 7.33
C GLU A 18 -0.74 -5.58 6.07
N VAL A 19 -0.67 -6.23 4.91
CA VAL A 19 -1.05 -5.60 3.66
C VAL A 19 -2.52 -5.19 3.72
N GLU A 20 -3.39 -6.09 4.15
CA GLU A 20 -4.82 -5.79 4.25
C GLU A 20 -5.09 -4.63 5.21
N LEU A 21 -4.44 -4.62 6.35
CA LEU A 21 -4.60 -3.53 7.31
C LEU A 21 -4.14 -2.20 6.72
N SER A 22 -3.02 -2.21 6.00
CA SER A 22 -2.51 -0.98 5.39
C SER A 22 -3.44 -0.45 4.29
N LEU A 23 -4.07 -1.35 3.54
CA LEU A 23 -4.99 -0.97 2.47
C LEU A 23 -6.31 -0.41 3.02
N THR A 24 -6.67 -0.80 4.23
CA THR A 24 -7.90 -0.32 4.87
C THR A 24 -7.66 0.80 5.88
N ASP A 25 -6.42 1.27 5.99
CA ASP A 25 -6.10 2.42 6.83
C ASP A 25 -6.87 3.64 6.33
N GLU A 26 -7.59 4.32 7.22
CA GLU A 26 -8.40 5.48 6.86
C GLU A 26 -7.57 6.65 6.32
N HIS A 27 -6.27 6.66 6.63
CA HIS A 27 -5.34 7.67 6.14
C HIS A 27 -4.50 7.18 4.97
N ALA A 28 -4.84 6.04 4.39
CA ALA A 28 -4.07 5.48 3.28
C ALA A 28 -4.03 6.46 2.10
N VAL A 29 -2.85 6.60 1.51
CA VAL A 29 -2.63 7.50 0.38
C VAL A 29 -2.47 6.66 -0.88
N PHE A 30 -3.28 6.96 -1.88
CA PHE A 30 -3.25 6.25 -3.17
C PHE A 30 -2.57 7.14 -4.20
N LEU A 31 -1.47 6.65 -4.76
CA LEU A 31 -0.69 7.38 -5.75
C LEU A 31 -0.68 6.59 -7.05
N LYS A 32 -1.13 7.23 -8.12
CA LYS A 32 -1.08 6.59 -9.44
C LYS A 32 0.34 6.56 -9.96
N ALA A 33 0.71 5.42 -10.54
CA ALA A 33 2.00 5.25 -11.19
C ALA A 33 1.78 4.84 -12.63
N LYS A 34 2.86 4.65 -13.37
CA LYS A 34 2.78 4.27 -14.78
C LYS A 34 2.25 2.85 -14.93
N GLU A 35 1.70 2.55 -16.10
CA GLU A 35 1.29 1.20 -16.49
C GLU A 35 0.19 0.62 -15.60
N ASN A 36 -0.79 1.44 -15.26
CA ASN A 36 -1.94 1.04 -14.45
C ASN A 36 -1.55 0.54 -13.06
N ARG A 37 -0.43 1.03 -12.54
CA ARG A 37 0.00 0.69 -11.19
C ARG A 37 -0.44 1.76 -10.22
N VAL A 38 -0.74 1.33 -9.01
CA VAL A 38 -1.12 2.21 -7.91
C VAL A 38 -0.25 1.86 -6.72
N MET A 39 0.35 2.88 -6.12
CA MET A 39 1.10 2.71 -4.88
C MET A 39 0.20 3.15 -3.73
N VAL A 40 0.08 2.33 -2.71
CA VAL A 40 -0.71 2.66 -1.54
C VAL A 40 0.21 2.76 -0.33
N LEU A 41 0.20 3.92 0.31
CA LEU A 41 0.96 4.13 1.54
C LEU A 41 -0.04 4.04 2.69
N GLY A 42 0.11 3.04 3.53
CA GLY A 42 -0.82 2.81 4.62
C GLY A 42 -0.14 2.26 5.86
N ARG A 43 -0.87 2.23 6.96
CA ARG A 43 -0.35 1.76 8.23
C ARG A 43 -1.04 0.49 8.68
N ALA A 44 -0.25 -0.46 9.15
CA ALA A 44 -0.74 -1.69 9.74
C ALA A 44 -0.20 -1.75 11.17
N GLY A 45 -1.02 -1.34 12.15
CA GLY A 45 -0.56 -1.19 13.51
C GLY A 45 0.52 -0.13 13.61
N ASP A 46 1.72 -0.52 14.01
CA ASP A 46 2.86 0.39 14.12
C ASP A 46 3.73 0.41 12.87
N ARG A 47 3.37 -0.37 11.87
CA ARG A 47 4.20 -0.54 10.68
C ARG A 47 3.65 0.28 9.53
N LEU A 48 4.52 1.04 8.88
CA LEU A 48 4.17 1.83 7.70
C LEU A 48 4.57 1.05 6.46
N ILE A 49 3.60 0.77 5.61
CA ILE A 49 3.77 -0.15 4.48
C ILE A 49 3.47 0.54 3.17
N SER A 50 4.33 0.30 2.18
CA SER A 50 4.15 0.73 0.81
C SER A 50 3.77 -0.49 -0.02
N THR A 51 2.58 -0.46 -0.61
CA THR A 51 2.07 -1.57 -1.41
C THR A 51 1.91 -1.10 -2.85
N VAL A 52 2.44 -1.87 -3.79
CA VAL A 52 2.25 -1.58 -5.22
C VAL A 52 1.25 -2.58 -5.77
N MET A 53 0.21 -2.06 -6.39
CA MET A 53 -0.84 -2.88 -6.98
C MET A 53 -0.96 -2.58 -8.46
N ASN A 54 -1.43 -3.56 -9.21
CA ASN A 54 -1.72 -3.38 -10.63
C ASN A 54 -3.23 -3.45 -10.83
N GLU A 55 -3.78 -2.43 -11.50
CA GLU A 55 -5.21 -2.42 -11.81
C GLU A 55 -5.50 -3.40 -12.93
N GLN A 56 -6.49 -4.25 -12.73
CA GLN A 56 -6.88 -5.22 -13.74
C GLN A 56 -7.73 -4.58 -14.83
N ALA A 57 -7.84 -5.27 -15.96
CA ALA A 57 -8.70 -4.82 -17.04
C ALA A 57 -10.15 -4.64 -16.58
N THR A 58 -10.59 -5.47 -15.65
CA THR A 58 -11.92 -5.32 -15.04
C THR A 58 -11.85 -4.29 -13.92
N LYS A 59 -12.67 -3.28 -14.00
CA LYS A 59 -12.68 -2.20 -13.00
C LYS A 59 -12.92 -2.73 -11.60
N GLY A 60 -12.19 -2.19 -10.65
CA GLY A 60 -12.33 -2.53 -9.25
C GLY A 60 -11.51 -3.70 -8.80
N GLN A 61 -10.77 -4.33 -9.70
CA GLN A 61 -9.90 -5.44 -9.34
C GLN A 61 -8.45 -5.03 -9.39
N TYR A 62 -7.71 -5.40 -8.35
CA TYR A 62 -6.31 -5.07 -8.22
C TYR A 62 -5.51 -6.30 -7.82
N TYR A 63 -4.30 -6.38 -8.33
CA TYR A 63 -3.32 -7.36 -7.86
C TYR A 63 -2.27 -6.66 -7.04
N VAL A 64 -1.92 -7.26 -5.92
CA VAL A 64 -0.77 -6.79 -5.14
C VAL A 64 0.49 -7.34 -5.82
N ILE A 65 1.33 -6.42 -6.31
CA ILE A 65 2.58 -6.79 -6.96
C ILE A 65 3.67 -6.99 -5.90
N THR A 66 3.79 -6.04 -4.98
CA THR A 66 4.77 -6.11 -3.91
C THR A 66 4.33 -5.24 -2.74
N ALA A 67 4.86 -5.54 -1.57
CA ALA A 67 4.65 -4.74 -0.38
C ALA A 67 5.94 -4.74 0.43
N ARG A 68 6.29 -3.58 0.98
CA ARG A 68 7.51 -3.40 1.76
C ARG A 68 7.31 -2.28 2.76
N ASP A 69 8.27 -2.13 3.66
CA ASP A 69 8.26 -0.97 4.54
C ASP A 69 8.42 0.30 3.72
N MET A 70 7.77 1.36 4.14
CA MET A 70 7.91 2.65 3.48
C MET A 70 9.35 3.14 3.55
N SER A 71 9.81 3.77 2.45
CA SER A 71 11.07 4.48 2.45
C SER A 71 10.95 5.73 3.31
N LYS A 72 12.07 6.37 3.58
CA LYS A 72 12.09 7.60 4.37
C LYS A 72 11.22 8.69 3.73
N LYS A 73 11.31 8.83 2.42
CA LYS A 73 10.50 9.80 1.68
C LYS A 73 9.02 9.47 1.72
N GLU A 74 8.70 8.19 1.61
CA GLU A 74 7.32 7.74 1.66
C GLU A 74 6.71 7.98 3.03
N ARG A 75 7.45 7.72 4.08
CA ARG A 75 6.99 7.99 5.44
C ARG A 75 6.72 9.47 5.66
N ALA A 76 7.60 10.32 5.16
CA ALA A 76 7.42 11.77 5.29
C ALA A 76 6.17 12.22 4.53
N PHE A 77 5.97 11.70 3.34
CA PHE A 77 4.80 12.04 2.54
C PHE A 77 3.51 11.56 3.21
N TYR A 78 3.50 10.33 3.69
CA TYR A 78 2.34 9.77 4.38
C TYR A 78 1.96 10.62 5.60
N ARG A 79 2.94 10.97 6.41
CA ARG A 79 2.70 11.76 7.63
C ARG A 79 2.20 13.15 7.30
N ALA A 80 2.70 13.75 6.23
CA ALA A 80 2.24 15.07 5.80
C ALA A 80 0.78 15.02 5.35
N GLN A 81 0.39 13.99 4.62
CA GLN A 81 -0.99 13.83 4.19
C GLN A 81 -1.92 13.52 5.35
N LYS A 82 -1.45 12.70 6.29
CA LYS A 82 -2.21 12.38 7.49
C LYS A 82 -2.46 13.63 8.33
N GLY A 83 -1.45 14.49 8.47
CA GLY A 83 -1.59 15.73 9.21
C GLY A 83 -2.66 16.64 8.61
N LYS A 84 -2.76 16.68 7.29
CA LYS A 84 -3.80 17.46 6.61
C LYS A 84 -5.19 16.92 6.89
N HIS A 85 -5.33 15.61 6.98
CA HIS A 85 -6.62 14.99 7.26
C HIS A 85 -7.07 15.19 8.70
N ASP A 86 -6.14 15.35 9.60
CA ASP A 86 -6.44 15.47 11.03
C ASP A 86 -6.87 16.88 11.43
N GLU A 87 -6.82 17.81 10.53
CA GLU A 87 -7.25 19.19 10.81
C GLU A 87 -8.75 19.37 10.76
#